data_73cb1e6285fc8234c1c270d4a031fd8d
#
_entry.id   73cb1e6285fc8234c1c270d4a031fd8d
#
_cell.length_a   1.000
_cell.length_b   1.000
_cell.length_c   1.000
_cell.angle_alpha   90.00
_cell.angle_beta   90.00
_cell.angle_gamma   90.00
#
_symmetry.space_group_name_H-M   'P 1'
#
loop_
_entity.id
_entity.type
_entity.pdbx_description
1 polymer ?
#
loop_
_entity_poly.entity_id
_entity_poly.type
_entity_poly.pdbx_seq_one_letter_code
_entity_poly.pdbx_strand_id
1 'polypeptide(L)' 'MRIVAHSDHAGVAIRHEMIEQARELGHEVDDLGPAEGEKVDYPYAGALVGHKVAAGEYDLGLLVCGT' A
#
# COMPACT_ATOMS: atom_id res chain seq x y z
N MET A 1 -3.03 4.30 13.84
CA MET A 1 -1.72 3.96 13.25
C MET A 1 -1.51 4.71 11.95
N ARG A 2 -0.25 4.96 11.63
CA ARG A 2 0.12 5.45 10.30
C ARG A 2 0.49 4.26 9.43
N ILE A 3 -0.23 4.11 8.32
CA ILE A 3 -0.10 2.97 7.42
C ILE A 3 0.34 3.46 6.05
N VAL A 4 1.32 2.79 5.46
CA VAL A 4 1.69 3.02 4.06
C VAL A 4 1.15 1.86 3.22
N ALA A 5 0.51 2.19 2.10
CA ALA A 5 -0.11 1.19 1.24
C ALA A 5 0.47 1.24 -0.18
N HIS A 6 0.67 0.08 -0.76
CA HIS A 6 1.12 -0.07 -2.13
C HIS A 6 0.59 -1.40 -2.69
N SER A 7 0.62 -1.53 -3.98
CA SER A 7 0.24 -2.79 -4.63
C SER A 7 0.96 -2.92 -5.98
N ASP A 8 0.86 -4.11 -6.57
CA ASP A 8 1.15 -4.24 -7.99
C ASP A 8 -0.07 -3.75 -8.80
N HIS A 9 0.04 -3.77 -10.13
CA HIS A 9 -1.04 -3.27 -11.00
C HIS A 9 -2.32 -4.11 -10.92
N ALA A 10 -2.22 -5.39 -10.54
CA ALA A 10 -3.37 -6.27 -10.42
C ALA A 10 -4.11 -6.11 -9.08
N GLY A 11 -3.44 -5.56 -8.07
CA GLY A 11 -4.01 -5.40 -6.73
C GLY A 11 -4.66 -4.04 -6.46
N VAL A 12 -4.80 -3.17 -7.47
CA VAL A 12 -5.25 -1.79 -7.29
C VAL A 12 -6.64 -1.70 -6.66
N ALA A 13 -7.60 -2.45 -7.17
CA ALA A 13 -8.98 -2.40 -6.67
C ALA A 13 -9.07 -2.86 -5.22
N ILE A 14 -8.40 -3.96 -4.90
CA ILE A 14 -8.39 -4.50 -3.53
C ILE A 14 -7.67 -3.54 -2.59
N ARG A 15 -6.57 -2.95 -3.04
CA ARG A 15 -5.85 -1.95 -2.24
C ARG A 15 -6.74 -0.77 -1.89
N HIS A 16 -7.46 -0.21 -2.84
CA HIS A 16 -8.37 0.91 -2.60
C HIS A 16 -9.44 0.56 -1.56
N GLU A 17 -10.02 -0.63 -1.67
CA GLU A 17 -11.03 -1.10 -0.73
C GLU A 17 -10.47 -1.24 0.68
N MET A 18 -9.28 -1.83 0.81
CA MET A 18 -8.63 -2.00 2.12
C MET A 18 -8.23 -0.68 2.74
N ILE A 19 -7.75 0.27 1.93
CA ILE A 19 -7.42 1.62 2.40
C ILE A 19 -8.65 2.31 2.95
N GLU A 20 -9.77 2.23 2.24
CA GLU A 20 -11.02 2.84 2.67
C GLU A 20 -11.48 2.27 4.02
N GLN A 21 -11.41 0.95 4.17
CA GLN A 21 -11.76 0.30 5.44
C GLN A 21 -10.84 0.71 6.58
N ALA A 22 -9.54 0.81 6.33
CA ALA A 22 -8.58 1.24 7.35
C ALA A 22 -8.83 2.67 7.79
N ARG A 23 -9.16 3.55 6.86
CA ARG A 23 -9.49 4.95 7.17
C ARG A 23 -10.78 5.05 7.98
N GLU A 24 -11.77 4.24 7.68
CA GLU A 24 -13.01 4.17 8.46
C GLU A 24 -12.78 3.75 9.91
N LEU A 25 -11.75 2.92 10.14
CA LEU A 25 -11.35 2.51 11.49
C LEU A 25 -10.49 3.55 12.21
N GLY A 26 -10.23 4.69 11.59
CA GLY A 26 -9.51 5.80 12.21
C GLY A 26 -8.01 5.80 11.96
N HIS A 27 -7.50 4.97 11.06
CA HIS A 27 -6.08 4.96 10.72
C HIS A 27 -5.75 5.99 9.66
N GLU A 28 -4.53 6.54 9.72
CA GLU A 28 -3.99 7.36 8.65
C GLU A 28 -3.34 6.43 7.62
N VAL A 29 -3.73 6.56 6.37
CA VAL A 29 -3.19 5.72 5.30
C VAL A 29 -2.68 6.60 4.18
N ASP A 30 -1.39 6.45 3.86
CA ASP A 30 -0.77 7.07 2.70
C ASP A 30 -0.74 6.05 1.57
N ASP A 31 -1.38 6.38 0.48
CA ASP A 31 -1.48 5.53 -0.70
C ASP A 31 -0.38 5.88 -1.69
N LEU A 32 0.59 4.97 -1.85
CA LEU A 32 1.71 5.18 -2.75
C LEU A 32 1.44 4.74 -4.19
N GLY A 33 0.28 4.15 -4.44
CA GLY A 33 -0.07 3.74 -5.78
C GLY A 33 0.14 2.24 -6.05
N PRO A 34 0.19 1.82 -7.32
CA PRO A 34 0.05 2.64 -8.52
C PRO A 34 -1.38 3.11 -8.76
N ALA A 35 -1.53 4.08 -9.65
CA ALA A 35 -2.84 4.44 -10.16
C ALA A 35 -3.36 3.33 -11.08
N GLU A 36 -4.66 3.28 -11.29
CA GLU A 36 -5.28 2.32 -12.19
C GLU A 36 -4.66 2.46 -13.59
N GLY A 37 -4.26 1.33 -14.16
CA GLY A 37 -3.63 1.29 -15.48
C GLY A 37 -2.10 1.40 -15.50
N GLU A 38 -1.48 1.82 -14.38
CA GLU A 38 -0.03 1.82 -14.26
C GLU A 38 0.46 0.41 -13.95
N LYS A 39 1.59 0.02 -14.54
CA LYS A 39 2.23 -1.26 -14.23
C LYS A 39 3.33 -1.06 -13.20
N VAL A 40 3.24 -1.80 -12.09
CA VAL A 40 4.26 -1.84 -11.06
C VAL A 40 4.41 -3.29 -10.60
N ASP A 41 5.65 -3.78 -10.61
CA ASP A 41 5.93 -5.14 -10.16
C ASP A 41 5.98 -5.22 -8.63
N TYR A 42 5.51 -6.33 -8.09
CA TYR A 42 5.43 -6.51 -6.64
C TYR A 42 6.79 -6.42 -5.92
N PRO A 43 7.95 -6.82 -6.50
CA PRO A 43 9.23 -6.64 -5.80
C PRO A 43 9.55 -5.19 -5.50
N TYR A 44 9.24 -4.29 -6.43
CA TYR A 44 9.42 -2.86 -6.24
C TYR A 44 8.51 -2.34 -5.13
N ALA A 45 7.22 -2.69 -5.20
CA ALA A 45 6.23 -2.26 -4.21
C ALA A 45 6.60 -2.77 -2.81
N GLY A 46 7.00 -4.04 -2.71
CA GLY A 46 7.40 -4.63 -1.44
C GLY A 46 8.64 -3.99 -0.83
N ALA A 47 9.65 -3.70 -1.67
CA ALA A 47 10.86 -3.04 -1.21
C ALA A 47 10.56 -1.63 -0.69
N LEU A 48 9.75 -0.86 -1.42
CA LEU A 48 9.41 0.51 -1.03
C LEU A 48 8.66 0.54 0.30
N VAL A 49 7.65 -0.29 0.47
CA VAL A 49 6.89 -0.39 1.72
C VAL A 49 7.79 -0.84 2.87
N GLY A 50 8.60 -1.88 2.64
CA GLY A 50 9.51 -2.40 3.65
C GLY A 50 10.51 -1.36 4.13
N HIS A 51 11.10 -0.60 3.22
CA HIS A 51 12.04 0.47 3.58
C HIS A 51 11.38 1.56 4.42
N LYS A 52 10.18 1.97 4.07
CA LYS A 52 9.47 3.04 4.79
C LYS A 52 9.08 2.62 6.20
N VAL A 53 8.65 1.39 6.38
CA VAL A 53 8.32 0.85 7.71
C VAL A 53 9.59 0.67 8.54
N ALA A 54 10.64 0.10 7.95
CA ALA A 54 11.91 -0.10 8.65
C ALA A 54 12.56 1.22 9.07
N ALA A 55 12.37 2.28 8.30
CA ALA A 55 12.88 3.61 8.62
C ALA A 55 12.07 4.32 9.72
N GLY A 56 10.98 3.72 10.19
CA GLY A 56 10.14 4.31 11.24
C GLY A 56 9.18 5.39 10.75
N GLU A 57 9.01 5.54 9.44
CA GLU A 57 8.09 6.54 8.88
C GLU A 57 6.62 6.14 9.06
N TYR A 58 6.36 4.83 9.17
CA TYR A 58 5.03 4.26 9.33
C TYR A 58 5.05 3.13 10.35
N ASP A 59 3.91 2.91 10.99
CA ASP A 59 3.75 1.82 11.95
C ASP A 59 3.54 0.47 11.26
N LEU A 60 2.90 0.49 10.08
CA LEU A 60 2.52 -0.72 9.37
C LEU A 60 2.55 -0.50 7.87
N GLY A 61 2.90 -1.54 7.14
CA GLY A 61 2.82 -1.55 5.69
C GLY A 61 1.70 -2.47 5.21
N LEU A 62 0.96 -2.01 4.20
CA LEU A 62 -0.06 -2.79 3.52
C LEU A 62 0.38 -2.99 2.08
N LEU A 63 0.57 -4.24 1.68
CA LEU A 63 0.97 -4.59 0.33
C LEU A 63 -0.01 -5.59 -0.26
N VAL A 64 -0.56 -5.26 -1.42
CA VAL A 64 -1.48 -6.14 -2.14
C VAL A 64 -0.85 -6.57 -3.44
N CYS A 65 -0.70 -7.88 -3.61
CA CYS A 65 -0.16 -8.48 -4.83
C CYS A 65 -1.23 -9.35 -5.48
N GLY A 66 -1.60 -9.00 -6.72
CA GLY A 66 -2.63 -9.72 -7.46
C GLY A 66 -2.08 -10.64 -8.54
N THR A 67 -0.77 -10.69 -8.69
CA THR A 67 -0.11 -11.52 -9.72
C THR A 67 0.71 -12.66 -9.12
#